data_b2a67a1d17f8baf12555708cafc52373
#
_entry.id   b2a67a1d17f8baf12555708cafc52373
#
_cell.length_a   1.000
_cell.length_b   1.000
_cell.length_c   1.000
_cell.angle_alpha   90.00
_cell.angle_beta   90.00
_cell.angle_gamma   90.00
#
_symmetry.space_group_name_H-M   'P 1'
#
loop_
_entity.id
_entity.type
_entity.pdbx_description
1 polymer ?
#
loop_
_entity_poly.entity_id
_entity_poly.type
_entity_poly.pdbx_seq_one_letter_code
_entity_poly.pdbx_strand_id
1 'polypeptide(L)'
;CGGLLGVNRGSTEPPRMIKLTYSPKNPKAHLVLVGKGIMYDSGGISLKNSDAFHQVMKMDMSGAAAVFATMFGLPDLQCRNKVTAYLMCTDNMPSGSALKLGDVLTMRNGKTVEIHNTDAEGRLVLADGLSLASEEKPDGIVDIATLTGAVLGALGLEIAAVLSNDDALCAAVTTAGADVDEPVWQLPLEAERYRKLLDSTSADMRNIGGPYAGTITASIFLSEFVDDVPWAHLDIAGPMKVDADSGVNSKGATGFGTRLLLELATTYTPRKD
;
A
#
# COMPACT_ATOMS: atom_id res chain seq x y z
N CYS A 1 -6.20 10.33 -11.55
CA CYS A 1 -5.98 8.97 -10.97
C CYS A 1 -6.04 7.91 -12.07
N GLY A 2 -5.04 7.95 -12.97
CA GLY A 2 -5.00 7.02 -14.11
C GLY A 2 -4.74 5.57 -13.72
N GLY A 3 -4.05 5.35 -12.61
CA GLY A 3 -3.83 4.02 -12.03
C GLY A 3 -5.12 3.39 -11.55
N LEU A 4 -5.86 4.09 -10.69
CA LEU A 4 -7.15 3.62 -10.17
C LEU A 4 -8.16 3.35 -11.30
N LEU A 5 -8.29 4.30 -12.23
CA LEU A 5 -9.21 4.17 -13.37
C LEU A 5 -8.76 3.09 -14.36
N GLY A 6 -7.46 2.93 -14.55
CA GLY A 6 -6.89 1.90 -15.43
C GLY A 6 -7.15 0.49 -14.92
N VAL A 7 -6.88 0.24 -13.65
CA VAL A 7 -7.15 -1.06 -13.00
C VAL A 7 -8.64 -1.40 -13.05
N ASN A 8 -9.51 -0.41 -12.82
CA ASN A 8 -10.96 -0.61 -12.82
C ASN A 8 -11.56 -0.97 -14.18
N ARG A 9 -10.89 -0.74 -15.31
CA ARG A 9 -11.49 -0.90 -16.65
C ARG A 9 -12.17 -2.25 -16.89
N GLY A 10 -11.72 -3.30 -16.21
CA GLY A 10 -12.29 -4.64 -16.33
C GLY A 10 -13.53 -4.90 -15.48
N SER A 11 -13.78 -4.06 -14.46
CA SER A 11 -14.90 -4.20 -13.52
C SER A 11 -16.17 -3.51 -14.01
N THR A 12 -17.33 -4.05 -13.65
CA THR A 12 -18.63 -3.38 -13.79
C THR A 12 -18.92 -2.43 -12.61
N GLU A 13 -18.23 -2.62 -11.47
CA GLU A 13 -18.37 -1.77 -10.31
C GLU A 13 -17.49 -0.53 -10.43
N PRO A 14 -17.98 0.69 -10.21
CA PRO A 14 -17.19 1.89 -10.35
C PRO A 14 -16.16 2.01 -9.22
N PRO A 15 -14.95 2.52 -9.51
CA PRO A 15 -13.91 2.69 -8.50
C PRO A 15 -14.28 3.80 -7.52
N ARG A 16 -13.72 3.75 -6.32
CA ARG A 16 -13.91 4.78 -5.27
C ARG A 16 -12.57 5.15 -4.66
N MET A 17 -12.22 6.41 -4.72
CA MET A 17 -11.21 7.00 -3.84
C MET A 17 -11.93 7.63 -2.66
N ILE A 18 -11.72 7.10 -1.47
CA ILE A 18 -12.36 7.56 -0.24
C ILE A 18 -11.33 8.34 0.57
N LYS A 19 -11.63 9.60 0.87
CA LYS A 19 -10.82 10.43 1.74
C LYS A 19 -11.49 10.60 3.09
N LEU A 20 -10.78 10.29 4.17
CA LEU A 20 -11.20 10.53 5.56
C LEU A 20 -10.21 11.50 6.20
N THR A 21 -10.69 12.33 7.11
CA THR A 21 -9.83 13.27 7.84
C THR A 21 -10.23 13.32 9.31
N TYR A 22 -9.25 13.08 10.17
CA TYR A 22 -9.31 13.37 11.59
C TYR A 22 -8.42 14.59 11.87
N SER A 23 -8.97 15.63 12.48
CA SER A 23 -8.23 16.87 12.77
C SER A 23 -8.57 17.38 14.17
N PRO A 24 -7.71 17.12 15.17
CA PRO A 24 -7.87 17.66 16.50
C PRO A 24 -7.59 19.17 16.52
N LYS A 25 -7.98 19.83 17.62
CA LYS A 25 -7.65 21.23 17.82
C LYS A 25 -6.14 21.39 18.02
N ASN A 26 -5.47 22.23 17.23
CA ASN A 26 -4.02 22.46 17.27
C ASN A 26 -3.21 21.16 17.09
N PRO A 27 -3.28 20.52 15.93
CA PRO A 27 -2.55 19.27 15.68
C PRO A 27 -1.04 19.47 15.79
N LYS A 28 -0.33 18.46 16.30
CA LYS A 28 1.13 18.50 16.48
C LYS A 28 1.89 18.13 15.21
N ALA A 29 1.30 17.25 14.42
CA ALA A 29 1.83 16.76 13.15
C ALA A 29 0.68 16.41 12.20
N HIS A 30 0.99 16.23 10.92
CA HIS A 30 0.07 15.75 9.90
C HIS A 30 0.62 14.45 9.31
N LEU A 31 -0.02 13.33 9.59
CA LEU A 31 0.28 12.04 8.99
C LEU A 31 -0.77 11.72 7.93
N VAL A 32 -0.33 11.19 6.77
CA VAL A 32 -1.24 10.68 5.74
C VAL A 32 -1.09 9.18 5.61
N LEU A 33 -2.21 8.47 5.63
CA LEU A 33 -2.28 7.03 5.47
C LEU A 33 -2.91 6.67 4.12
N VAL A 34 -2.30 5.76 3.38
CA VAL A 34 -2.83 5.30 2.09
C VAL A 34 -3.02 3.80 2.13
N GLY A 35 -4.23 3.32 1.85
CA GLY A 35 -4.56 1.90 1.88
C GLY A 35 -4.92 1.32 0.52
N LYS A 36 -4.28 0.20 0.14
CA LYS A 36 -4.70 -0.61 -1.01
C LYS A 36 -6.08 -1.20 -0.74
N GLY A 37 -7.03 -0.93 -1.63
CA GLY A 37 -8.42 -1.36 -1.53
C GLY A 37 -8.89 -2.16 -2.73
N ILE A 38 -8.15 -3.18 -3.16
CA ILE A 38 -8.60 -4.08 -4.22
C ILE A 38 -9.62 -5.06 -3.63
N MET A 39 -10.91 -4.83 -3.92
CA MET A 39 -12.01 -5.58 -3.30
C MET A 39 -12.01 -7.04 -3.73
N TYR A 40 -11.59 -7.31 -4.95
CA TYR A 40 -11.25 -8.64 -5.47
C TYR A 40 -10.17 -8.52 -6.54
N ASP A 41 -9.10 -9.31 -6.40
CA ASP A 41 -8.00 -9.36 -7.35
C ASP A 41 -7.97 -10.67 -8.12
N SER A 42 -8.48 -10.65 -9.35
CA SER A 42 -8.36 -11.80 -10.25
C SER A 42 -7.01 -11.87 -10.98
N GLY A 43 -6.19 -10.80 -10.88
CA GLY A 43 -5.02 -10.57 -11.72
C GLY A 43 -5.33 -9.84 -13.01
N GLY A 44 -6.59 -9.58 -13.33
CA GLY A 44 -6.99 -9.01 -14.59
C GLY A 44 -6.72 -9.96 -15.77
N ILE A 45 -6.20 -9.46 -16.89
CA ILE A 45 -5.81 -10.30 -18.04
C ILE A 45 -4.63 -11.23 -17.71
N SER A 46 -3.71 -10.80 -16.83
CA SER A 46 -2.69 -11.67 -16.22
C SER A 46 -3.32 -12.54 -15.14
N LEU A 47 -4.31 -13.34 -15.52
CA LEU A 47 -5.19 -14.08 -14.62
C LEU A 47 -4.41 -14.98 -13.67
N LYS A 48 -4.73 -14.89 -12.38
CA LYS A 48 -4.18 -15.78 -11.35
C LYS A 48 -4.57 -17.25 -11.61
N ASN A 49 -3.73 -18.15 -11.17
CA ASN A 49 -4.06 -19.58 -11.20
C ASN A 49 -5.32 -19.88 -10.37
N SER A 50 -6.16 -20.81 -10.80
CA SER A 50 -7.35 -21.23 -10.06
C SER A 50 -6.97 -22.16 -8.91
N ASP A 51 -6.56 -21.58 -7.80
CA ASP A 51 -6.07 -22.29 -6.59
C ASP A 51 -6.63 -21.65 -5.29
N ALA A 52 -6.20 -22.16 -4.15
CA ALA A 52 -6.62 -21.67 -2.85
C ALA A 52 -6.19 -20.22 -2.59
N PHE A 53 -5.10 -19.76 -3.21
CA PHE A 53 -4.65 -18.38 -3.08
C PHE A 53 -5.57 -17.41 -3.84
N HIS A 54 -6.02 -17.80 -5.03
CA HIS A 54 -6.99 -17.00 -5.78
C HIS A 54 -8.35 -16.88 -5.05
N GLN A 55 -8.78 -17.94 -4.32
CA GLN A 55 -10.04 -17.93 -3.57
C GLN A 55 -10.07 -16.88 -2.45
N VAL A 56 -8.90 -16.50 -1.90
CA VAL A 56 -8.80 -15.54 -0.80
C VAL A 56 -8.53 -14.12 -1.25
N MET A 57 -8.51 -13.83 -2.56
CA MET A 57 -8.20 -12.50 -3.10
C MET A 57 -9.23 -11.41 -2.74
N LYS A 58 -10.35 -11.74 -2.12
CA LYS A 58 -11.23 -10.79 -1.41
C LYS A 58 -10.55 -10.12 -0.19
N MET A 59 -9.38 -10.62 0.24
CA MET A 59 -8.55 -10.01 1.30
C MET A 59 -7.58 -8.96 0.77
N ASP A 60 -7.53 -8.73 -0.54
CA ASP A 60 -6.59 -7.81 -1.19
C ASP A 60 -6.90 -6.32 -0.94
N MET A 61 -7.86 -6.08 -0.08
CA MET A 61 -8.25 -4.78 0.47
C MET A 61 -7.86 -4.59 1.95
N SER A 62 -7.05 -5.49 2.52
CA SER A 62 -6.67 -5.45 3.94
C SER A 62 -5.94 -4.15 4.31
N GLY A 63 -5.16 -3.57 3.40
CA GLY A 63 -4.53 -2.27 3.61
C GLY A 63 -5.55 -1.14 3.82
N ALA A 64 -6.55 -1.02 2.94
CA ALA A 64 -7.62 -0.04 3.09
C ALA A 64 -8.46 -0.30 4.35
N ALA A 65 -8.71 -1.57 4.69
CA ALA A 65 -9.43 -1.95 5.90
C ALA A 65 -8.67 -1.52 7.17
N ALA A 66 -7.36 -1.76 7.23
CA ALA A 66 -6.53 -1.35 8.36
C ALA A 66 -6.54 0.18 8.53
N VAL A 67 -6.35 0.93 7.43
CA VAL A 67 -6.41 2.40 7.45
C VAL A 67 -7.80 2.89 7.88
N PHE A 68 -8.87 2.30 7.35
CA PHE A 68 -10.25 2.65 7.72
C PHE A 68 -10.51 2.43 9.21
N ALA A 69 -10.14 1.26 9.74
CA ALA A 69 -10.30 0.93 11.16
C ALA A 69 -9.47 1.86 12.07
N THR A 70 -8.25 2.21 11.64
CA THR A 70 -7.41 3.20 12.34
C THR A 70 -8.15 4.53 12.51
N MET A 71 -8.77 5.05 11.45
CA MET A 71 -9.47 6.34 11.51
C MET A 71 -10.60 6.37 12.55
N PHE A 72 -11.25 5.24 12.82
CA PHE A 72 -12.29 5.14 13.84
C PHE A 72 -11.73 5.17 15.27
N GLY A 73 -10.54 4.63 15.50
CA GLY A 73 -9.93 4.60 16.83
C GLY A 73 -9.29 5.93 17.27
N LEU A 74 -8.96 6.83 16.32
CA LEU A 74 -8.25 8.08 16.63
C LEU A 74 -8.98 8.99 17.63
N PRO A 75 -10.32 9.20 17.54
CA PRO A 75 -11.04 10.02 18.50
C PRO A 75 -11.00 9.45 19.92
N ASP A 76 -11.21 8.14 20.07
CA ASP A 76 -11.25 7.46 21.38
C ASP A 76 -9.88 7.50 22.06
N LEU A 77 -8.80 7.41 21.29
CA LEU A 77 -7.43 7.55 21.77
C LEU A 77 -6.98 9.02 21.93
N GLN A 78 -7.87 9.98 21.65
CA GLN A 78 -7.57 11.41 21.72
C GLN A 78 -6.28 11.78 20.98
N CYS A 79 -6.09 11.19 19.77
CA CYS A 79 -4.91 11.43 18.95
C CYS A 79 -4.66 12.92 18.78
N ARG A 80 -3.41 13.36 18.98
CA ARG A 80 -3.01 14.77 18.92
C ARG A 80 -2.51 15.21 17.55
N ASN A 81 -2.37 14.27 16.63
CA ASN A 81 -1.94 14.51 15.25
C ASN A 81 -3.16 14.60 14.33
N LYS A 82 -3.06 15.41 13.29
CA LYS A 82 -3.97 15.36 12.15
C LYS A 82 -3.65 14.10 11.36
N VAL A 83 -4.68 13.35 11.00
CA VAL A 83 -4.53 12.17 10.12
C VAL A 83 -5.47 12.30 8.94
N THR A 84 -4.92 12.23 7.73
CA THR A 84 -5.70 12.08 6.50
C THR A 84 -5.52 10.67 5.96
N ALA A 85 -6.59 10.05 5.51
CA ALA A 85 -6.56 8.72 4.94
C ALA A 85 -7.09 8.73 3.50
N TYR A 86 -6.43 7.98 2.61
CA TYR A 86 -6.88 7.68 1.25
C TYR A 86 -7.06 6.18 1.10
N LEU A 87 -8.30 5.74 0.80
CA LEU A 87 -8.60 4.33 0.50
C LEU A 87 -8.83 4.22 -1.01
N MET A 88 -7.97 3.48 -1.69
CA MET A 88 -7.97 3.35 -3.14
C MET A 88 -8.73 2.07 -3.53
N CYS A 89 -10.07 2.18 -3.67
CA CYS A 89 -10.97 1.04 -3.77
C CYS A 89 -11.38 0.77 -5.23
N THR A 90 -11.16 -0.46 -5.70
CA THR A 90 -11.58 -0.97 -7.01
C THR A 90 -11.50 -2.50 -7.04
N ASP A 91 -12.03 -3.13 -8.09
CA ASP A 91 -11.73 -4.51 -8.44
C ASP A 91 -10.66 -4.56 -9.53
N ASN A 92 -9.95 -5.69 -9.63
CA ASN A 92 -9.09 -6.03 -10.75
C ASN A 92 -9.67 -7.26 -11.48
N MET A 93 -10.42 -7.02 -12.56
CA MET A 93 -11.18 -8.06 -13.25
C MET A 93 -10.81 -8.17 -14.74
N PRO A 94 -10.83 -9.38 -15.33
CA PRO A 94 -10.72 -9.57 -16.75
C PRO A 94 -12.08 -9.26 -17.44
N SER A 95 -12.03 -8.55 -18.55
CA SER A 95 -13.19 -8.34 -19.43
C SER A 95 -12.74 -7.85 -20.78
N GLY A 96 -13.68 -7.63 -21.71
CA GLY A 96 -13.38 -7.05 -23.02
C GLY A 96 -12.86 -5.60 -22.98
N SER A 97 -13.08 -4.88 -21.88
CA SER A 97 -12.59 -3.51 -21.66
C SER A 97 -11.39 -3.42 -20.70
N ALA A 98 -10.94 -4.56 -20.16
CA ALA A 98 -9.87 -4.59 -19.16
C ALA A 98 -8.55 -3.99 -19.67
N LEU A 99 -7.74 -3.54 -18.74
CA LEU A 99 -6.36 -3.11 -18.93
C LEU A 99 -5.54 -4.24 -19.58
N LYS A 100 -4.75 -3.91 -20.60
CA LYS A 100 -3.95 -4.88 -21.35
C LYS A 100 -2.46 -4.64 -21.14
N LEU A 101 -1.67 -5.71 -21.31
CA LEU A 101 -0.23 -5.58 -21.39
C LEU A 101 0.14 -4.72 -22.60
N GLY A 102 1.09 -3.79 -22.40
CA GLY A 102 1.46 -2.77 -23.38
C GLY A 102 0.62 -1.50 -23.34
N ASP A 103 -0.50 -1.46 -22.61
CA ASP A 103 -1.20 -0.19 -22.36
C ASP A 103 -0.30 0.76 -21.53
N VAL A 104 -0.41 2.06 -21.80
CA VAL A 104 0.28 3.10 -21.03
C VAL A 104 -0.74 3.92 -20.26
N LEU A 105 -0.54 4.04 -18.95
CA LEU A 105 -1.37 4.87 -18.08
C LEU A 105 -0.65 6.17 -17.74
N THR A 106 -1.40 7.28 -17.67
CA THR A 106 -0.92 8.54 -17.09
C THR A 106 -1.40 8.62 -15.65
N MET A 107 -0.47 8.58 -14.71
CA MET A 107 -0.73 8.58 -13.27
C MET A 107 -1.10 9.98 -12.76
N ARG A 108 -1.52 10.08 -11.50
CA ARG A 108 -1.94 11.35 -10.87
C ARG A 108 -0.87 12.44 -10.96
N ASN A 109 0.40 12.13 -10.73
CA ASN A 109 1.52 13.08 -10.79
C ASN A 109 2.00 13.39 -12.23
N GLY A 110 1.36 12.84 -13.25
CA GLY A 110 1.68 13.04 -14.66
C GLY A 110 2.68 12.03 -15.24
N LYS A 111 3.36 11.22 -14.42
CA LYS A 111 4.24 10.15 -14.92
C LYS A 111 3.44 9.11 -15.69
N THR A 112 4.07 8.53 -16.71
CA THR A 112 3.50 7.46 -17.53
C THR A 112 4.03 6.10 -17.11
N VAL A 113 3.15 5.10 -17.12
CA VAL A 113 3.47 3.73 -16.70
C VAL A 113 3.01 2.74 -17.76
N GLU A 114 3.94 1.98 -18.35
CA GLU A 114 3.65 0.87 -19.25
C GLU A 114 3.30 -0.38 -18.45
N ILE A 115 2.23 -1.06 -18.83
CA ILE A 115 1.71 -2.24 -18.16
C ILE A 115 2.37 -3.49 -18.73
N HIS A 116 3.17 -4.17 -17.94
CA HIS A 116 3.78 -5.46 -18.27
C HIS A 116 3.13 -6.64 -17.54
N ASN A 117 2.36 -6.35 -16.47
CA ASN A 117 1.60 -7.36 -15.73
C ASN A 117 0.39 -6.69 -15.07
N THR A 118 -0.82 -7.14 -15.38
CA THR A 118 -2.05 -6.60 -14.80
C THR A 118 -2.32 -7.11 -13.39
N ASP A 119 -1.60 -8.13 -12.92
CA ASP A 119 -1.59 -8.64 -11.53
C ASP A 119 -0.63 -7.84 -10.63
N ALA A 120 -0.03 -6.77 -11.15
CA ALA A 120 0.72 -5.76 -10.40
C ALA A 120 -0.09 -4.45 -10.35
N GLU A 121 -1.36 -4.54 -10.04
CA GLU A 121 -2.39 -3.49 -10.00
C GLU A 121 -2.33 -2.65 -8.72
N GLY A 122 -2.02 -3.29 -7.58
CA GLY A 122 -2.00 -2.65 -6.26
C GLY A 122 -1.07 -1.44 -6.22
N ARG A 123 0.11 -1.55 -6.82
CA ARG A 123 1.04 -0.43 -6.91
C ARG A 123 0.53 0.71 -7.79
N LEU A 124 -0.30 0.42 -8.79
CA LEU A 124 -0.90 1.43 -9.66
C LEU A 124 -1.93 2.27 -8.91
N VAL A 125 -2.80 1.63 -8.14
CA VAL A 125 -3.79 2.36 -7.35
C VAL A 125 -3.13 3.13 -6.19
N LEU A 126 -2.11 2.54 -5.55
CA LEU A 126 -1.34 3.21 -4.50
C LEU A 126 -0.57 4.42 -5.03
N ALA A 127 0.00 4.35 -6.24
CA ALA A 127 0.71 5.47 -6.86
C ALA A 127 -0.16 6.73 -6.98
N ASP A 128 -1.42 6.58 -7.37
CA ASP A 128 -2.37 7.70 -7.37
C ASP A 128 -2.66 8.19 -5.94
N GLY A 129 -2.82 7.28 -4.99
CA GLY A 129 -3.05 7.62 -3.58
C GLY A 129 -1.86 8.34 -2.94
N LEU A 130 -0.64 7.90 -3.24
CA LEU A 130 0.60 8.52 -2.77
C LEU A 130 0.79 9.92 -3.36
N SER A 131 0.49 10.10 -4.65
CA SER A 131 0.51 11.43 -5.27
C SER A 131 -0.48 12.39 -4.60
N LEU A 132 -1.71 11.92 -4.30
CA LEU A 132 -2.69 12.71 -3.55
C LEU A 132 -2.23 13.02 -2.12
N ALA A 133 -1.55 12.07 -1.47
CA ALA A 133 -0.98 12.25 -0.15
C ALA A 133 0.14 13.31 -0.16
N SER A 134 1.04 13.27 -1.15
CA SER A 134 2.14 14.22 -1.29
C SER A 134 1.65 15.65 -1.56
N GLU A 135 0.56 15.80 -2.32
CA GLU A 135 -0.08 17.10 -2.58
C GLU A 135 -0.52 17.82 -1.28
N GLU A 136 -0.80 17.08 -0.21
CA GLU A 136 -1.15 17.64 1.11
C GLU A 136 0.05 18.16 1.91
N LYS A 137 1.28 17.87 1.46
CA LYS A 137 2.54 18.23 2.13
C LYS A 137 2.53 17.88 3.63
N PRO A 138 2.28 16.61 3.97
CA PRO A 138 2.25 16.17 5.37
C PRO A 138 3.67 16.05 5.95
N ASP A 139 3.76 15.83 7.26
CA ASP A 139 5.01 15.50 7.94
C ASP A 139 5.48 14.07 7.70
N GLY A 140 4.58 13.18 7.26
CA GLY A 140 4.89 11.80 6.89
C GLY A 140 3.74 11.12 6.17
N ILE A 141 4.08 10.14 5.33
CA ILE A 141 3.14 9.29 4.60
C ILE A 141 3.45 7.83 4.94
N VAL A 142 2.41 7.06 5.27
CA VAL A 142 2.53 5.60 5.38
C VAL A 142 1.49 4.97 4.46
N ASP A 143 1.93 4.12 3.53
CA ASP A 143 1.01 3.27 2.81
C ASP A 143 1.10 1.83 3.28
N ILE A 144 -0.03 1.11 3.18
CA ILE A 144 -0.16 -0.26 3.63
C ILE A 144 -0.95 -1.08 2.61
N ALA A 145 -0.40 -2.24 2.27
CA ALA A 145 -0.96 -3.07 1.21
C ALA A 145 -0.58 -4.55 1.35
N THR A 146 -1.48 -5.41 0.93
CA THR A 146 -1.20 -6.78 0.51
C THR A 146 -0.59 -6.71 -0.88
N LEU A 147 0.73 -6.40 -0.97
CA LEU A 147 1.27 -5.93 -2.23
C LEU A 147 1.98 -7.01 -3.04
N THR A 148 2.86 -7.79 -2.40
CA THR A 148 3.72 -8.70 -3.17
C THR A 148 3.73 -10.12 -2.62
N GLY A 149 3.65 -11.11 -3.53
CA GLY A 149 3.94 -12.49 -3.18
C GLY A 149 5.41 -12.71 -2.80
N ALA A 150 6.31 -11.81 -3.22
CA ALA A 150 7.74 -11.91 -2.94
C ALA A 150 8.06 -11.76 -1.45
N VAL A 151 7.29 -10.98 -0.70
CA VAL A 151 7.50 -10.80 0.74
C VAL A 151 7.29 -12.09 1.52
N LEU A 152 6.38 -12.97 1.07
CA LEU A 152 6.14 -14.27 1.71
C LEU A 152 7.39 -15.16 1.67
N GLY A 153 8.13 -15.12 0.56
CA GLY A 153 9.37 -15.89 0.42
C GLY A 153 10.51 -15.35 1.31
N ALA A 154 10.46 -14.09 1.71
CA ALA A 154 11.48 -13.45 2.52
C ALA A 154 11.15 -13.49 4.02
N LEU A 155 9.90 -13.16 4.42
CA LEU A 155 9.50 -12.93 5.81
C LEU A 155 8.41 -13.90 6.31
N GLY A 156 7.89 -14.78 5.45
CA GLY A 156 6.83 -15.73 5.83
C GLY A 156 5.47 -15.07 6.02
N LEU A 157 4.67 -15.62 6.94
CA LEU A 157 3.26 -15.26 7.10
C LEU A 157 2.96 -14.43 8.36
N GLU A 158 3.96 -14.12 9.19
CA GLU A 158 3.75 -13.49 10.50
C GLU A 158 4.36 -12.10 10.60
N ILE A 159 5.31 -11.76 9.72
CA ILE A 159 6.07 -10.51 9.75
C ILE A 159 5.79 -9.73 8.47
N ALA A 160 5.43 -8.46 8.60
CA ALA A 160 5.31 -7.55 7.46
C ALA A 160 6.67 -6.95 7.07
N ALA A 161 6.80 -6.54 5.80
CA ALA A 161 7.96 -5.73 5.42
C ALA A 161 7.66 -4.24 5.60
N VAL A 162 8.69 -3.46 6.00
CA VAL A 162 8.70 -2.01 5.88
C VAL A 162 9.87 -1.58 4.98
N LEU A 163 9.60 -0.68 4.03
CA LEU A 163 10.60 0.00 3.21
C LEU A 163 10.32 1.50 3.27
N SER A 164 11.36 2.32 3.34
CA SER A 164 11.19 3.75 3.62
C SER A 164 12.30 4.57 2.94
N ASN A 165 12.00 5.81 2.61
CA ASN A 165 12.97 6.83 2.21
C ASN A 165 13.48 7.67 3.40
N ASP A 166 12.98 7.40 4.62
CA ASP A 166 13.34 8.12 5.86
C ASP A 166 13.54 7.14 7.02
N ASP A 167 14.75 7.12 7.58
CA ASP A 167 15.12 6.19 8.65
C ASP A 167 14.36 6.47 9.97
N ALA A 168 14.02 7.72 10.24
CA ALA A 168 13.31 8.08 11.47
C ALA A 168 11.85 7.60 11.41
N LEU A 169 11.18 7.77 10.27
CA LEU A 169 9.84 7.25 10.06
C LEU A 169 9.85 5.71 10.07
N CYS A 170 10.85 5.08 9.43
CA CYS A 170 11.01 3.62 9.45
C CYS A 170 11.14 3.09 10.89
N ALA A 171 11.97 3.75 11.71
CA ALA A 171 12.14 3.41 13.12
C ALA A 171 10.84 3.60 13.92
N ALA A 172 10.11 4.69 13.67
CA ALA A 172 8.82 4.94 14.33
C ALA A 172 7.79 3.85 14.00
N VAL A 173 7.69 3.45 12.71
CA VAL A 173 6.81 2.34 12.27
C VAL A 173 7.21 1.03 12.93
N THR A 174 8.52 0.71 12.97
CA THR A 174 9.03 -0.53 13.57
C THR A 174 8.76 -0.58 15.07
N THR A 175 8.96 0.55 15.76
CA THR A 175 8.67 0.66 17.20
C THR A 175 7.17 0.49 17.46
N ALA A 176 6.33 1.20 16.72
CA ALA A 176 4.88 1.09 16.88
C ALA A 176 4.39 -0.36 16.65
N GLY A 177 4.95 -1.05 15.66
CA GLY A 177 4.63 -2.47 15.42
C GLY A 177 5.04 -3.38 16.58
N ALA A 178 6.22 -3.15 17.15
CA ALA A 178 6.71 -3.93 18.29
C ALA A 178 5.87 -3.69 19.58
N ASP A 179 5.43 -2.46 19.82
CA ASP A 179 4.65 -2.10 20.99
C ASP A 179 3.25 -2.73 21.02
N VAL A 180 2.72 -3.11 19.84
CA VAL A 180 1.38 -3.68 19.70
C VAL A 180 1.34 -5.13 19.22
N ASP A 181 2.49 -5.82 19.17
CA ASP A 181 2.63 -7.19 18.68
C ASP A 181 2.12 -7.36 17.21
N GLU A 182 2.50 -6.41 16.36
CA GLU A 182 2.36 -6.46 14.89
C GLU A 182 3.76 -6.28 14.27
N PRO A 183 4.60 -7.33 14.26
CA PRO A 183 6.01 -7.21 13.93
C PRO A 183 6.23 -6.85 12.47
N VAL A 184 7.18 -5.94 12.24
CA VAL A 184 7.64 -5.55 10.92
C VAL A 184 9.16 -5.68 10.82
N TRP A 185 9.67 -5.96 9.60
CA TRP A 185 11.10 -6.04 9.33
C TRP A 185 11.47 -5.13 8.17
N GLN A 186 12.51 -4.32 8.36
CA GLN A 186 12.98 -3.41 7.32
C GLN A 186 13.67 -4.19 6.20
N LEU A 187 13.22 -3.98 4.96
CA LEU A 187 13.91 -4.38 3.75
C LEU A 187 14.57 -3.15 3.09
N PRO A 188 15.65 -3.32 2.32
CA PRO A 188 16.37 -2.21 1.73
C PRO A 188 15.58 -1.56 0.59
N LEU A 189 15.56 -0.22 0.53
CA LEU A 189 15.05 0.55 -0.61
C LEU A 189 16.22 0.94 -1.52
N GLU A 190 16.76 -0.03 -2.29
CA GLU A 190 17.99 0.10 -3.08
C GLU A 190 17.73 0.60 -4.52
N ALA A 191 17.26 1.84 -4.64
CA ALA A 191 16.90 2.41 -5.94
C ALA A 191 18.09 2.46 -6.92
N GLU A 192 19.30 2.81 -6.47
CA GLU A 192 20.50 2.85 -7.31
C GLU A 192 20.77 1.52 -8.03
N ARG A 193 20.46 0.39 -7.39
CA ARG A 193 20.69 -0.95 -7.93
C ARG A 193 19.56 -1.45 -8.80
N TYR A 194 18.31 -1.18 -8.40
CA TYR A 194 17.14 -1.87 -8.95
C TYR A 194 16.19 -1.00 -9.76
N ARG A 195 16.30 0.36 -9.71
CA ARG A 195 15.40 1.25 -10.47
C ARG A 195 15.39 0.96 -11.97
N LYS A 196 16.54 0.63 -12.54
CA LYS A 196 16.69 0.27 -13.96
C LYS A 196 15.84 -0.94 -14.39
N LEU A 197 15.45 -1.81 -13.46
CA LEU A 197 14.53 -2.92 -13.75
C LEU A 197 13.12 -2.45 -14.08
N LEU A 198 12.79 -1.20 -13.81
CA LEU A 198 11.52 -0.56 -14.11
C LEU A 198 11.58 0.31 -15.37
N ASP A 199 12.70 0.35 -16.09
CA ASP A 199 12.81 1.17 -17.30
C ASP A 199 11.87 0.64 -18.39
N SER A 200 11.23 1.56 -19.11
CA SER A 200 10.37 1.31 -20.27
C SER A 200 10.91 2.05 -21.48
N THR A 201 10.64 1.54 -22.67
CA THR A 201 10.92 2.23 -23.93
C THR A 201 9.74 3.07 -24.42
N SER A 202 8.56 2.91 -23.81
CA SER A 202 7.29 3.50 -24.24
C SER A 202 6.69 4.47 -23.21
N ALA A 203 7.23 4.49 -21.99
CA ALA A 203 6.75 5.30 -20.86
C ALA A 203 7.91 5.67 -19.93
N ASP A 204 7.65 6.46 -18.91
CA ASP A 204 8.67 6.81 -17.90
C ASP A 204 9.13 5.59 -17.09
N MET A 205 8.23 4.60 -16.94
CA MET A 205 8.54 3.33 -16.30
C MET A 205 7.53 2.24 -16.65
N ARG A 206 7.86 0.98 -16.30
CA ARG A 206 6.92 -0.15 -16.33
C ARG A 206 6.49 -0.56 -14.92
N ASN A 207 5.35 -1.24 -14.80
CA ASN A 207 4.77 -1.55 -13.49
C ASN A 207 5.40 -2.77 -12.78
N ILE A 208 6.35 -3.50 -13.40
CA ILE A 208 7.00 -4.66 -12.78
C ILE A 208 8.47 -4.76 -13.15
N GLY A 209 9.33 -5.11 -12.18
CA GLY A 209 10.79 -5.18 -12.35
C GLY A 209 11.35 -6.56 -12.73
N GLY A 210 10.52 -7.58 -12.91
CA GLY A 210 10.97 -8.95 -13.21
C GLY A 210 10.75 -9.91 -12.05
N PRO A 211 11.31 -11.13 -12.08
CA PRO A 211 10.97 -12.21 -11.16
C PRO A 211 11.65 -12.11 -9.78
N TYR A 212 12.68 -11.30 -9.65
CA TYR A 212 13.46 -11.18 -8.41
C TYR A 212 13.29 -9.80 -7.74
N ALA A 213 13.54 -9.75 -6.43
CA ALA A 213 13.45 -8.53 -5.62
C ALA A 213 12.08 -7.84 -5.73
N GLY A 214 11.00 -8.61 -5.84
CA GLY A 214 9.66 -8.09 -6.15
C GLY A 214 9.17 -7.04 -5.15
N THR A 215 9.38 -7.25 -3.85
CA THR A 215 9.01 -6.28 -2.80
C THR A 215 9.83 -5.00 -2.91
N ILE A 216 11.13 -5.10 -3.19
CA ILE A 216 12.02 -3.94 -3.35
C ILE A 216 11.64 -3.14 -4.60
N THR A 217 11.46 -3.80 -5.75
CA THR A 217 11.10 -3.11 -6.99
C THR A 217 9.69 -2.50 -6.94
N ALA A 218 8.75 -3.13 -6.22
CA ALA A 218 7.44 -2.55 -5.97
C ALA A 218 7.54 -1.27 -5.13
N SER A 219 8.34 -1.28 -4.09
CA SER A 219 8.54 -0.10 -3.23
C SER A 219 9.30 1.03 -3.96
N ILE A 220 10.29 0.68 -4.80
CA ILE A 220 10.95 1.66 -5.68
C ILE A 220 9.95 2.27 -6.66
N PHE A 221 9.04 1.48 -7.23
CA PHE A 221 7.96 2.00 -8.06
C PHE A 221 7.10 3.01 -7.27
N LEU A 222 6.69 2.67 -6.05
CA LEU A 222 5.88 3.55 -5.20
C LEU A 222 6.60 4.84 -4.83
N SER A 223 7.90 4.79 -4.52
CA SER A 223 8.69 5.98 -4.17
C SER A 223 8.73 7.05 -5.27
N GLU A 224 8.52 6.67 -6.53
CA GLU A 224 8.43 7.61 -7.66
C GLU A 224 7.17 8.49 -7.64
N PHE A 225 6.22 8.18 -6.77
CA PHE A 225 4.94 8.90 -6.60
C PHE A 225 4.85 9.61 -5.25
N VAL A 226 5.93 9.60 -4.50
CA VAL A 226 6.12 10.38 -3.28
C VAL A 226 7.13 11.48 -3.60
N ASP A 227 6.76 12.73 -3.32
CA ASP A 227 7.65 13.87 -3.43
C ASP A 227 8.69 13.84 -2.27
N ASP A 228 9.32 14.97 -1.93
CA ASP A 228 10.30 15.08 -0.84
C ASP A 228 9.65 14.98 0.56
N VAL A 229 8.76 14.00 0.77
CA VAL A 229 8.07 13.75 2.03
C VAL A 229 8.61 12.45 2.65
N PRO A 230 8.86 12.40 3.97
CA PRO A 230 9.12 11.14 4.67
C PRO A 230 8.02 10.11 4.38
N TRP A 231 8.39 8.94 3.89
CA TRP A 231 7.45 7.91 3.48
C TRP A 231 7.91 6.52 3.91
N ALA A 232 6.93 5.68 4.30
CA ALA A 232 7.13 4.27 4.57
C ALA A 232 6.02 3.43 3.92
N HIS A 233 6.42 2.34 3.28
CA HIS A 233 5.54 1.31 2.73
C HIS A 233 5.51 0.09 3.65
N LEU A 234 4.30 -0.39 3.98
CA LEU A 234 4.06 -1.63 4.70
C LEU A 234 3.48 -2.69 3.77
N ASP A 235 4.27 -3.72 3.44
CA ASP A 235 3.78 -4.90 2.70
C ASP A 235 3.30 -5.98 3.70
N ILE A 236 1.97 -6.08 3.83
CA ILE A 236 1.29 -6.98 4.77
C ILE A 236 0.74 -8.24 4.11
N ALA A 237 1.22 -8.60 2.92
CA ALA A 237 0.73 -9.79 2.21
C ALA A 237 0.95 -11.10 2.99
N GLY A 238 1.94 -11.14 3.90
CA GLY A 238 2.16 -12.27 4.82
C GLY A 238 1.10 -12.32 5.93
N PRO A 239 1.07 -11.36 6.86
CA PRO A 239 0.28 -11.43 8.08
C PRO A 239 -1.21 -11.06 7.92
N MET A 240 -1.70 -10.83 6.70
CA MET A 240 -3.08 -10.41 6.44
C MET A 240 -4.14 -11.41 6.88
N LYS A 241 -3.81 -12.69 7.03
CA LYS A 241 -4.73 -13.78 7.41
C LYS A 241 -4.05 -14.85 8.25
N VAL A 242 -4.88 -15.59 8.99
CA VAL A 242 -4.51 -16.84 9.66
C VAL A 242 -5.46 -17.96 9.26
N ASP A 243 -4.93 -19.19 9.19
CA ASP A 243 -5.71 -20.36 8.77
C ASP A 243 -6.43 -21.07 9.94
N ALA A 244 -6.11 -20.68 11.18
CA ALA A 244 -6.75 -21.15 12.42
C ALA A 244 -6.74 -20.02 13.45
N ASP A 245 -7.56 -20.14 14.50
CA ASP A 245 -7.53 -19.23 15.64
C ASP A 245 -6.14 -19.27 16.30
N SER A 246 -5.55 -18.10 16.53
CA SER A 246 -4.22 -17.97 17.13
C SER A 246 -4.12 -16.63 17.91
N GLY A 247 -3.90 -16.73 19.21
CA GLY A 247 -3.80 -15.55 20.07
C GLY A 247 -5.07 -14.69 20.00
N VAL A 248 -4.92 -13.44 19.58
CA VAL A 248 -6.04 -12.48 19.42
C VAL A 248 -6.73 -12.60 18.05
N ASN A 249 -6.18 -13.38 17.15
CA ASN A 249 -6.69 -13.50 15.79
C ASN A 249 -7.64 -14.70 15.67
N SER A 250 -8.86 -14.47 15.17
CA SER A 250 -9.73 -15.54 14.70
C SER A 250 -9.36 -15.94 13.28
N LYS A 251 -9.63 -17.20 12.91
CA LYS A 251 -9.45 -17.69 11.54
C LYS A 251 -10.01 -16.73 10.51
N GLY A 252 -9.20 -16.33 9.56
CA GLY A 252 -9.55 -15.37 8.50
C GLY A 252 -8.65 -14.14 8.51
N ALA A 253 -9.21 -13.00 8.20
CA ALA A 253 -8.48 -11.72 8.19
C ALA A 253 -8.05 -11.32 9.60
N THR A 254 -6.80 -10.87 9.75
CA THR A 254 -6.21 -10.49 11.05
C THR A 254 -6.46 -9.03 11.43
N GLY A 255 -6.69 -8.16 10.42
CA GLY A 255 -6.68 -6.71 10.62
C GLY A 255 -5.28 -6.15 10.90
N PHE A 256 -4.22 -6.92 10.56
CA PHE A 256 -2.83 -6.50 10.74
C PHE A 256 -2.60 -5.10 10.18
N GLY A 257 -1.85 -4.30 10.92
CA GLY A 257 -1.57 -2.91 10.63
C GLY A 257 -2.54 -1.92 11.30
N THR A 258 -3.72 -2.34 11.74
CA THR A 258 -4.67 -1.44 12.41
C THR A 258 -4.11 -0.94 13.74
N ARG A 259 -3.61 -1.83 14.59
CA ARG A 259 -3.04 -1.47 15.90
C ARG A 259 -1.74 -0.68 15.72
N LEU A 260 -0.89 -1.13 14.79
CA LEU A 260 0.36 -0.45 14.43
C LEU A 260 0.09 0.99 13.97
N LEU A 261 -0.84 1.20 13.05
CA LEU A 261 -1.15 2.54 12.55
C LEU A 261 -1.82 3.43 13.61
N LEU A 262 -2.62 2.86 14.52
CA LEU A 262 -3.17 3.59 15.68
C LEU A 262 -2.05 4.03 16.62
N GLU A 263 -1.14 3.13 16.97
CA GLU A 263 0.02 3.45 17.82
C GLU A 263 0.90 4.50 17.16
N LEU A 264 1.26 4.28 15.89
CA LEU A 264 2.04 5.25 15.14
C LEU A 264 1.36 6.62 15.09
N ALA A 265 0.08 6.69 14.75
CA ALA A 265 -0.64 7.96 14.62
C ALA A 265 -0.68 8.74 15.94
N THR A 266 -0.75 8.05 17.09
CA THR A 266 -0.80 8.70 18.41
C THR A 266 0.56 9.13 18.93
N THR A 267 1.63 8.41 18.58
CA THR A 267 3.00 8.62 19.07
C THR A 267 3.88 9.41 18.09
N TYR A 268 3.51 9.47 16.81
CA TYR A 268 4.31 10.10 15.76
C TYR A 268 4.66 11.55 16.09
N THR A 269 5.94 11.84 15.98
CA THR A 269 6.50 13.19 16.08
C THR A 269 7.48 13.37 14.93
N PRO A 270 7.25 14.33 14.03
CA PRO A 270 8.14 14.57 12.91
C PRO A 270 9.52 15.03 13.42
N ARG A 271 10.55 14.69 12.66
CA ARG A 271 11.90 15.20 12.92
C ARG A 271 11.86 16.72 12.78
N LYS A 272 12.39 17.42 13.77
CA LYS A 272 12.66 18.87 13.66
C LYS A 272 14.04 19.01 13.05
N ASP A 273 14.11 19.63 11.88
CA ASP A 273 15.37 20.07 11.28
C ASP A 273 16.12 21.07 12.18
#